data_d3f79789228bf15e6390ee8c61642161
#
_entry.id   d3f79789228bf15e6390ee8c61642161
#
_cell.length_a   1.000
_cell.length_b   1.000
_cell.length_c   1.000
_cell.angle_alpha   90.00
_cell.angle_beta   90.00
_cell.angle_gamma   90.00
#
_symmetry.space_group_name_H-M   'P 1'
#
loop_
_entity.id
_entity.type
_entity.pdbx_description
1 polymer ?
#
loop_
_entity_poly.entity_id
_entity_poly.type
_entity_poly.pdbx_seq_one_letter_code
_entity_poly.pdbx_strand_id
1 'polypeptide(L)'
;MEMLIAAEDRASRLQTIADKLDCLTEADFILLANASPNTVEAWRKRGTGPSYILLGNRYLYPCKAVAKYLDSITRERTSVSAKEAL
;
A
#
# COMPACT_ATOMS: atom_id res chain seq x y z
N MET A 1 -7.87 30.86 9.98
CA MET A 1 -8.09 29.78 10.64
C MET A 1 -7.85 28.59 9.89
N GLU A 2 -8.40 28.46 8.80
CA GLU A 2 -8.22 27.32 8.10
C GLU A 2 -6.85 27.10 7.73
N MET A 3 -6.13 28.16 7.57
CA MET A 3 -4.79 27.99 7.19
C MET A 3 -4.01 27.31 8.26
N LEU A 4 -4.62 27.14 9.39
CA LEU A 4 -3.96 26.47 10.48
C LEU A 4 -4.32 25.02 10.59
N ILE A 5 -4.76 24.40 9.51
CA ILE A 5 -5.06 23.00 9.56
C ILE A 5 -3.82 22.24 9.95
N ALA A 6 -3.93 21.45 10.99
CA ALA A 6 -2.81 20.69 11.49
C ALA A 6 -2.42 19.58 10.55
N ALA A 7 -1.22 19.08 10.70
CA ALA A 7 -0.76 17.99 9.86
C ALA A 7 -1.69 16.80 9.95
N GLU A 8 -2.24 16.54 11.12
CA GLU A 8 -3.17 15.44 11.28
C GLU A 8 -4.41 15.63 10.47
N ASP A 9 -4.92 16.87 10.39
CA ASP A 9 -6.10 17.13 9.61
C ASP A 9 -5.82 16.92 8.14
N ARG A 10 -4.65 17.28 7.67
CA ARG A 10 -4.29 17.07 6.29
C ARG A 10 -4.19 15.59 6.00
N ALA A 11 -3.58 14.84 6.91
CA ALA A 11 -3.45 13.42 6.72
C ALA A 11 -4.81 12.75 6.70
N SER A 12 -5.71 13.20 7.55
CA SER A 12 -7.07 12.67 7.57
C SER A 12 -7.80 12.96 6.29
N ARG A 13 -7.65 14.15 5.76
CA ARG A 13 -8.31 14.52 4.52
C ARG A 13 -7.76 13.74 3.35
N LEU A 14 -6.44 13.55 3.33
CA LEU A 14 -5.82 12.76 2.29
C LEU A 14 -6.35 11.35 2.34
N GLN A 15 -6.47 10.79 3.54
CA GLN A 15 -6.97 9.45 3.70
C GLN A 15 -8.38 9.33 3.15
N THR A 16 -9.23 10.31 3.46
CA THR A 16 -10.60 10.31 2.98
C THR A 16 -10.65 10.38 1.46
N ILE A 17 -9.81 11.22 0.86
CA ILE A 17 -9.80 11.36 -0.58
C ILE A 17 -9.31 10.06 -1.22
N ALA A 18 -8.24 9.50 -0.68
CA ALA A 18 -7.70 8.26 -1.24
C ALA A 18 -8.72 7.13 -1.14
N ASP A 19 -9.46 7.08 -0.03
CA ASP A 19 -10.49 6.07 0.12
C ASP A 19 -11.56 6.20 -0.94
N LYS A 20 -11.94 7.42 -1.27
CA LYS A 20 -12.94 7.64 -2.28
C LYS A 20 -12.46 7.22 -3.66
N LEU A 21 -11.16 7.25 -3.87
CA LEU A 21 -10.59 6.87 -5.15
C LEU A 21 -10.12 5.43 -5.16
N ASP A 22 -10.36 4.70 -4.08
CA ASP A 22 -9.98 3.30 -3.96
C ASP A 22 -8.47 3.14 -4.10
N CYS A 23 -7.73 4.01 -3.44
CA CYS A 23 -6.28 3.97 -3.46
C CYS A 23 -5.73 3.95 -2.04
N LEU A 24 -4.58 3.34 -1.89
CA LEU A 24 -3.81 3.45 -0.67
C LEU A 24 -2.78 4.54 -0.86
N THR A 25 -2.52 5.29 0.20
CA THR A 25 -1.42 6.22 0.18
C THR A 25 -0.12 5.45 0.42
N GLU A 26 1.00 6.11 0.22
CA GLU A 26 2.29 5.49 0.52
C GLU A 26 2.36 5.11 1.99
N ALA A 27 1.87 5.98 2.87
CA ALA A 27 1.88 5.70 4.30
C ALA A 27 1.04 4.44 4.61
N ASP A 28 -0.10 4.31 3.95
CA ASP A 28 -0.94 3.13 4.13
C ASP A 28 -0.21 1.87 3.69
N PHE A 29 0.47 1.95 2.56
CA PHE A 29 1.14 0.77 2.04
C PHE A 29 2.31 0.38 2.93
N ILE A 30 3.05 1.36 3.42
CA ILE A 30 4.13 1.11 4.35
C ILE A 30 3.61 0.42 5.61
N LEU A 31 2.49 0.92 6.11
CA LEU A 31 1.89 0.36 7.30
C LEU A 31 1.42 -1.07 7.04
N LEU A 32 0.75 -1.28 5.92
CA LEU A 32 0.24 -2.59 5.57
C LEU A 32 1.36 -3.60 5.43
N ALA A 33 2.46 -3.20 4.83
CA ALA A 33 3.58 -4.08 4.60
C ALA A 33 4.46 -4.24 5.83
N ASN A 34 4.26 -3.39 6.82
CA ASN A 34 5.09 -3.36 8.01
C ASN A 34 6.55 -3.18 7.61
N ALA A 35 6.79 -2.26 6.71
CA ALA A 35 8.12 -2.04 6.16
C ALA A 35 8.54 -0.61 6.45
N SER A 36 9.75 -0.28 6.10
CA SER A 36 10.21 1.10 6.25
C SER A 36 9.98 1.84 4.95
N PRO A 37 9.96 3.18 4.99
CA PRO A 37 9.83 3.96 3.76
C PRO A 37 10.93 3.64 2.76
N ASN A 38 12.14 3.42 3.24
CA ASN A 38 13.26 3.09 2.35
C ASN A 38 13.06 1.76 1.67
N THR A 39 12.50 0.81 2.38
CA THR A 39 12.24 -0.51 1.82
C THR A 39 11.21 -0.42 0.69
N VAL A 40 10.13 0.34 0.93
CA VAL A 40 9.10 0.47 -0.09
C VAL A 40 9.64 1.22 -1.30
N GLU A 41 10.48 2.22 -1.07
CA GLU A 41 11.09 2.94 -2.16
C GLU A 41 11.98 2.00 -2.98
N ALA A 42 12.73 1.14 -2.31
CA ALA A 42 13.58 0.19 -3.00
C ALA A 42 12.76 -0.77 -3.85
N TRP A 43 11.63 -1.21 -3.34
CA TRP A 43 10.74 -2.07 -4.12
C TRP A 43 10.28 -1.37 -5.37
N ARG A 44 9.89 -0.10 -5.25
CA ARG A 44 9.43 0.68 -6.40
C ARG A 44 10.52 0.78 -7.45
N LYS A 45 11.73 1.08 -7.00
CA LYS A 45 12.84 1.26 -7.92
C LYS A 45 13.23 -0.02 -8.62
N ARG A 46 13.05 -1.15 -7.97
CA ARG A 46 13.38 -2.42 -8.57
C ARG A 46 12.24 -3.01 -9.39
N GLY A 47 11.10 -2.36 -9.36
CA GLY A 47 9.96 -2.89 -10.07
C GLY A 47 9.33 -4.10 -9.41
N THR A 48 9.57 -4.26 -8.10
CA THR A 48 8.95 -5.35 -7.38
C THR A 48 7.84 -4.80 -6.54
N GLY A 49 6.82 -5.14 -6.32
CA GLY A 49 5.73 -4.55 -5.59
C GLY A 49 4.57 -4.26 -6.51
N PRO A 50 3.53 -3.67 -5.98
CA PRO A 50 2.35 -3.42 -6.81
C PRO A 50 2.57 -2.25 -7.74
N SER A 51 1.75 -2.20 -8.79
CA SER A 51 1.75 -1.04 -9.67
C SER A 51 1.32 0.18 -8.87
N TYR A 52 1.82 1.31 -9.25
CA TYR A 52 1.56 2.53 -8.50
C TYR A 52 1.34 3.70 -9.44
N ILE A 53 0.85 4.79 -8.87
CA ILE A 53 0.64 6.03 -9.60
C ILE A 53 1.53 7.08 -8.97
N LEU A 54 2.21 7.85 -9.79
CA LEU A 54 2.93 9.02 -9.28
C LEU A 54 2.12 10.23 -9.68
N LEU A 55 1.44 10.81 -8.71
CA LEU A 55 0.61 11.99 -8.95
C LEU A 55 1.33 13.17 -8.32
N GLY A 56 1.87 14.04 -9.16
CA GLY A 56 2.69 15.11 -8.66
C GLY A 56 3.93 14.50 -8.02
N ASN A 57 4.06 14.70 -6.72
CA ASN A 57 5.17 14.08 -6.01
C ASN A 57 4.67 13.11 -4.96
N ARG A 58 3.49 12.52 -5.18
CA ARG A 58 2.89 11.60 -4.23
C ARG A 58 2.65 10.27 -4.90
N TYR A 59 3.00 9.20 -4.22
CA TYR A 59 2.74 7.86 -4.73
C TYR A 59 1.43 7.34 -4.17
N LEU A 60 0.61 6.78 -5.05
CA LEU A 60 -0.64 6.17 -4.66
C LEU A 60 -0.67 4.76 -5.22
N TYR A 61 -1.33 3.88 -4.51
CA TYR A 61 -1.41 2.48 -4.91
C TYR A 61 -2.88 2.11 -5.08
N PRO A 62 -3.35 1.95 -6.32
CA PRO A 62 -4.75 1.55 -6.51
C PRO A 62 -5.02 0.24 -5.79
N CYS A 63 -6.15 0.15 -5.11
CA CYS A 63 -6.47 -1.06 -4.38
C CYS A 63 -6.47 -2.28 -5.28
N LYS A 64 -6.93 -2.12 -6.52
CA LYS A 64 -6.90 -3.24 -7.46
C LYS A 64 -5.47 -3.69 -7.74
N ALA A 65 -4.54 -2.76 -7.86
CA ALA A 65 -3.15 -3.10 -8.14
C ALA A 65 -2.54 -3.81 -6.95
N VAL A 66 -2.89 -3.37 -5.75
CA VAL A 66 -2.38 -4.03 -4.54
C VAL A 66 -2.93 -5.44 -4.46
N ALA A 67 -4.23 -5.61 -4.73
CA ALA A 67 -4.85 -6.93 -4.68
C ALA A 67 -4.19 -7.87 -5.69
N LYS A 68 -3.93 -7.35 -6.88
CA LYS A 68 -3.29 -8.17 -7.91
C LYS A 68 -1.89 -8.57 -7.50
N TYR A 69 -1.16 -7.64 -6.90
CA TYR A 69 0.18 -7.93 -6.42
C TYR A 69 0.14 -8.99 -5.33
N LEU A 70 -0.81 -8.87 -4.40
CA LEU A 70 -0.92 -9.84 -3.32
C LEU A 70 -1.24 -11.22 -3.86
N ASP A 71 -2.07 -11.29 -4.90
CA ASP A 71 -2.33 -12.56 -5.54
C ASP A 71 -1.05 -13.14 -6.12
N SER A 72 -0.22 -12.30 -6.71
CA SER A 72 0.98 -12.78 -7.39
C SER A 72 2.01 -13.31 -6.41
N ILE A 73 1.97 -12.90 -5.16
CA ILE A 73 2.93 -13.38 -4.17
C ILE A 73 2.28 -14.32 -3.16
N THR A 74 1.03 -14.71 -3.40
CA THR A 74 0.36 -15.64 -2.52
C THR A 74 1.01 -17.00 -2.64
N ARG A 75 1.35 -17.58 -1.50
CA ARG A 75 1.94 -18.91 -1.48
C ARG A 75 0.95 -19.87 -0.90
N GLU A 76 0.67 -20.90 -1.63
CA GLU A 76 -0.30 -21.86 -1.16
C GLU A 76 0.37 -22.95 -0.35
N ARG A 77 -0.26 -23.28 0.75
CA ARG A 77 0.27 -24.33 1.57
C ARG A 77 -0.53 -25.56 1.32
N THR A 78 -0.42 -26.04 0.16
CA THR A 78 -1.29 -27.11 -0.22
C THR A 78 -1.02 -28.39 0.54
N SER A 79 -0.26 -29.26 -0.04
CA SER A 79 -0.13 -30.58 0.54
C SER A 79 0.58 -30.52 1.87
N VAL A 80 1.55 -29.68 2.00
CA VAL A 80 2.27 -29.63 3.25
C VAL A 80 1.34 -29.19 4.35
N SER A 81 0.57 -28.19 4.06
CA SER A 81 -0.35 -27.70 5.03
C SER A 81 -1.33 -28.76 5.43
N ALA A 82 -1.81 -29.48 4.50
CA ALA A 82 -2.74 -30.55 4.80
C ALA A 82 -2.09 -31.60 5.65
N LYS A 83 -0.86 -31.91 5.38
CA LYS A 83 -0.20 -32.89 6.20
C LYS A 83 0.00 -32.41 7.58
N GLU A 84 0.33 -31.17 7.72
CA GLU A 84 0.53 -30.67 9.04
C GLU A 84 -0.73 -30.64 9.81
N ALA A 85 -1.82 -30.50 9.14
CA ALA A 85 -3.07 -30.49 9.83
C ALA A 85 -3.35 -31.84 10.40
N LEU A 86 -2.73 -32.82 9.91
CA LEU A 86 -2.91 -34.14 10.44
C LEU A 86 -2.02 -34.37 11.64
#